data_6f7d1f585aff882257e028b3348cc33c
#
_entry.id   6f7d1f585aff882257e028b3348cc33c
#
_cell.length_a   1.000
_cell.length_b   1.000
_cell.length_c   1.000
_cell.angle_alpha   90.00
_cell.angle_beta   90.00
_cell.angle_gamma   90.00
#
_symmetry.space_group_name_H-M   'P 1'
#
loop_
_entity.id
_entity.type
_entity.pdbx_description
1 polymer ?
#
loop_
_entity_poly.entity_id
_entity_poly.type
_entity_poly.pdbx_seq_one_letter_code
_entity_poly.pdbx_strand_id
1 'polypeptide(L)'
;MKIEYLHASKYGNGVMVAQEFSRQMAAKGVTVDVHHIREARPKELPAADLYLFSSPGRFGKPIGGMRRFLKRVELPAGTRYAILTTEAAAHPGRTGHVPNEEETAKWQHIRPVMNEILQDKGLVEVAEGTVRVTEIKGPLEEGWQHKVEAFAASIPVQG
;
A
#
# COMPACT_ATOMS: atom_id res chain seq x y z
N MET A 1 -6.23 14.25 12.78
CA MET A 1 -5.25 13.23 12.33
C MET A 1 -4.90 13.48 10.89
N LYS A 2 -3.62 13.39 10.57
CA LYS A 2 -3.10 13.57 9.23
C LYS A 2 -2.36 12.30 8.78
N ILE A 3 -2.63 11.85 7.56
CA ILE A 3 -1.94 10.71 6.94
C ILE A 3 -1.20 11.22 5.70
N GLU A 4 0.10 10.92 5.61
CA GLU A 4 0.87 11.05 4.38
C GLU A 4 0.76 9.75 3.60
N TYR A 5 0.21 9.81 2.40
CA TYR A 5 0.00 8.66 1.52
C TYR A 5 0.99 8.74 0.37
N LEU A 6 1.94 7.82 0.34
CA LEU A 6 3.04 7.80 -0.62
C LEU A 6 2.91 6.58 -1.52
N HIS A 7 2.67 6.79 -2.82
CA HIS A 7 2.43 5.70 -3.76
C HIS A 7 3.41 5.71 -4.92
N ALA A 8 3.52 4.55 -5.55
CA ALA A 8 4.36 4.35 -6.73
C ALA A 8 3.53 3.84 -7.92
N SER A 9 2.28 4.30 -8.04
CA SER A 9 1.37 3.85 -9.09
C SER A 9 1.93 4.14 -10.47
N LYS A 10 1.85 3.16 -11.37
CA LYS A 10 2.36 3.25 -12.73
C LYS A 10 1.23 3.43 -13.76
N TYR A 11 0.10 2.77 -13.56
CA TYR A 11 -1.01 2.72 -14.52
C TYR A 11 -2.29 3.38 -14.02
N GLY A 12 -2.25 4.09 -12.91
CA GLY A 12 -3.39 4.80 -12.37
C GLY A 12 -4.25 4.00 -11.37
N ASN A 13 -4.09 2.69 -11.27
CA ASN A 13 -4.85 1.87 -10.30
C ASN A 13 -4.59 2.30 -8.86
N GLY A 14 -3.32 2.54 -8.52
CA GLY A 14 -2.95 3.02 -7.19
C GLY A 14 -3.49 4.41 -6.88
N VAL A 15 -3.64 5.27 -7.89
CA VAL A 15 -4.25 6.59 -7.73
C VAL A 15 -5.74 6.46 -7.40
N MET A 16 -6.46 5.56 -8.09
CA MET A 16 -7.86 5.29 -7.80
C MET A 16 -8.07 4.78 -6.38
N VAL A 17 -7.21 3.87 -5.95
CA VAL A 17 -7.23 3.34 -4.57
C VAL A 17 -6.95 4.45 -3.56
N ALA A 18 -5.96 5.31 -3.82
CA ALA A 18 -5.64 6.43 -2.95
C ALA A 18 -6.79 7.42 -2.82
N GLN A 19 -7.48 7.72 -3.93
CA GLN A 19 -8.64 8.62 -3.92
C GLN A 19 -9.78 8.03 -3.09
N GLU A 20 -10.09 6.76 -3.25
CA GLU A 20 -11.13 6.11 -2.45
C GLU A 20 -10.76 6.05 -0.97
N PHE A 21 -9.52 5.72 -0.65
CA PHE A 21 -9.03 5.76 0.72
C PHE A 21 -9.17 7.16 1.34
N SER A 22 -8.77 8.20 0.60
CA SER A 22 -8.89 9.58 1.07
C SER A 22 -10.34 9.96 1.34
N ARG A 23 -11.26 9.54 0.47
CA ARG A 23 -12.69 9.78 0.65
C ARG A 23 -13.21 9.09 1.91
N GLN A 24 -12.84 7.83 2.13
CA GLN A 24 -13.24 7.07 3.31
C GLN A 24 -12.75 7.74 4.60
N MET A 25 -11.49 8.17 4.60
CA MET A 25 -10.88 8.78 5.78
C MET A 25 -11.42 10.19 6.04
N ALA A 26 -11.74 10.96 5.00
CA ALA A 26 -12.35 12.27 5.14
C ALA A 26 -13.70 12.20 5.86
N ALA A 27 -14.47 11.15 5.61
CA ALA A 27 -15.73 10.91 6.31
C ALA A 27 -15.54 10.70 7.83
N LYS A 28 -14.32 10.37 8.25
CA LYS A 28 -13.93 10.19 9.66
C LYS A 28 -13.18 11.41 10.23
N GLY A 29 -13.12 12.50 9.47
CA GLY A 29 -12.41 13.71 9.90
C GLY A 29 -10.89 13.62 9.76
N VAL A 30 -10.39 12.69 8.99
CA VAL A 30 -8.94 12.48 8.78
C VAL A 30 -8.51 13.09 7.45
N THR A 31 -7.44 13.89 7.48
CA THR A 31 -6.84 14.47 6.27
C THR A 31 -5.82 13.51 5.69
N VAL A 32 -5.93 13.21 4.40
CA VAL A 32 -4.97 12.36 3.69
C VAL A 32 -4.33 13.19 2.58
N ASP A 33 -3.02 13.38 2.67
CA ASP A 33 -2.23 14.02 1.61
C ASP A 33 -1.58 12.93 0.74
N VAL A 34 -1.95 12.90 -0.53
CA VAL A 34 -1.51 11.86 -1.48
C VAL A 34 -0.41 12.41 -2.37
N HIS A 35 0.73 11.70 -2.39
CA HIS A 35 1.87 12.05 -3.24
C HIS A 35 2.44 10.81 -3.93
N HIS A 36 2.86 10.98 -5.18
CA HIS A 36 3.72 9.98 -5.82
C HIS A 36 5.12 10.07 -5.20
N ILE A 37 5.79 8.94 -5.03
CA ILE A 37 7.14 8.92 -4.44
C ILE A 37 8.14 9.79 -5.21
N ARG A 38 7.92 10.02 -6.52
CA ARG A 38 8.76 10.93 -7.33
C ARG A 38 8.65 12.39 -6.91
N GLU A 39 7.56 12.76 -6.24
CA GLU A 39 7.31 14.12 -5.77
C GLU A 39 7.71 14.30 -4.30
N ALA A 40 8.15 13.24 -3.65
CA ALA A 40 8.49 13.24 -2.23
C ALA A 40 9.98 13.05 -2.00
N ARG A 41 10.46 13.63 -0.92
CA ARG A 41 11.85 13.46 -0.47
C ARG A 41 11.87 12.48 0.70
N PRO A 42 12.45 11.28 0.53
CA PRO A 42 12.37 10.26 1.60
C PRO A 42 13.03 10.66 2.91
N LYS A 43 14.00 11.58 2.86
CA LYS A 43 14.69 12.06 4.06
C LYS A 43 14.04 13.28 4.70
N GLU A 44 13.03 13.86 4.05
CA GLU A 44 12.38 15.10 4.48
C GLU A 44 10.86 14.99 4.31
N LEU A 45 10.28 13.87 4.75
CA LEU A 45 8.83 13.69 4.67
C LEU A 45 8.11 14.66 5.60
N PRO A 46 6.96 15.21 5.17
CA PRO A 46 6.17 16.08 6.04
C PRO A 46 5.75 15.39 7.33
N ALA A 47 5.59 16.15 8.39
CA ALA A 47 5.09 15.60 9.65
C ALA A 47 3.67 15.05 9.47
N ALA A 48 3.41 13.86 9.99
CA ALA A 48 2.11 13.22 9.94
C ALA A 48 1.94 12.28 11.13
N ASP A 49 0.69 11.92 11.41
CA ASP A 49 0.38 10.96 12.47
C ASP A 49 0.59 9.52 12.01
N LEU A 50 0.48 9.29 10.69
CA LEU A 50 0.64 7.99 10.06
C LEU A 50 1.19 8.17 8.66
N TYR A 51 2.12 7.28 8.28
CA TYR A 51 2.65 7.22 6.91
C TYR A 51 2.12 5.97 6.24
N LEU A 52 1.45 6.13 5.10
CA LEU A 52 0.94 5.00 4.32
C LEU A 52 1.78 4.86 3.06
N PHE A 53 2.35 3.67 2.86
CA PHE A 53 3.14 3.36 1.68
C PHE A 53 2.37 2.38 0.81
N SER A 54 2.23 2.73 -0.47
CA SER A 54 1.44 1.95 -1.42
C SER A 54 2.27 1.68 -2.67
N SER A 55 2.35 0.41 -3.05
CA SER A 55 3.12 0.00 -4.23
C SER A 55 2.37 -1.03 -5.05
N PRO A 56 2.45 -0.91 -6.39
CA PRO A 56 2.13 -2.06 -7.23
C PRO A 56 3.24 -3.10 -7.11
N GLY A 57 2.89 -4.34 -7.47
CA GLY A 57 3.85 -5.43 -7.53
C GLY A 57 4.45 -5.58 -8.92
N ARG A 58 5.67 -6.10 -8.96
CA ARG A 58 6.34 -6.53 -10.19
C ARG A 58 7.18 -7.75 -9.89
N PHE A 59 6.89 -8.86 -10.59
CA PHE A 59 7.56 -10.14 -10.33
C PHE A 59 7.49 -10.56 -8.85
N GLY A 60 6.33 -10.35 -8.22
CA GLY A 60 6.09 -10.74 -6.83
C GLY A 60 6.77 -9.86 -5.78
N LYS A 61 7.33 -8.72 -6.17
CA LYS A 61 8.02 -7.77 -5.28
C LYS A 61 7.49 -6.36 -5.48
N PRO A 62 7.72 -5.45 -4.53
CA PRO A 62 7.43 -4.04 -4.77
C PRO A 62 8.27 -3.54 -5.95
N ILE A 63 7.76 -2.59 -6.71
CA ILE A 63 8.56 -2.01 -7.79
C ILE A 63 9.85 -1.40 -7.23
N GLY A 64 10.92 -1.43 -8.06
CA GLY A 64 12.26 -1.00 -7.62
C GLY A 64 12.31 0.42 -7.08
N GLY A 65 11.52 1.35 -7.66
CA GLY A 65 11.42 2.73 -7.17
C GLY A 65 10.92 2.82 -5.73
N MET A 66 9.91 2.03 -5.38
CA MET A 66 9.41 1.99 -4.00
C MET A 66 10.44 1.38 -3.05
N ARG A 67 11.09 0.29 -3.43
CA ARG A 67 12.12 -0.32 -2.58
C ARG A 67 13.26 0.65 -2.28
N ARG A 68 13.75 1.37 -3.31
CA ARG A 68 14.78 2.40 -3.13
C ARG A 68 14.30 3.55 -2.24
N PHE A 69 13.06 3.97 -2.45
CA PHE A 69 12.45 5.03 -1.63
C PHE A 69 12.39 4.63 -0.16
N LEU A 70 11.84 3.45 0.13
CA LEU A 70 11.71 2.97 1.51
C LEU A 70 13.07 2.82 2.22
N LYS A 71 14.10 2.37 1.50
CA LYS A 71 15.45 2.27 2.06
C LYS A 71 16.02 3.62 2.46
N ARG A 72 15.59 4.70 1.80
CA ARG A 72 16.05 6.07 2.08
C ARG A 72 15.18 6.84 3.05
N VAL A 73 14.01 6.32 3.40
CA VAL A 73 13.09 6.99 4.34
C VAL A 73 13.80 7.20 5.67
N GLU A 74 13.71 8.42 6.19
CA GLU A 74 14.21 8.79 7.51
C GLU A 74 13.04 9.28 8.35
N LEU A 75 12.62 8.46 9.30
CA LEU A 75 11.57 8.75 10.27
C LEU A 75 12.02 8.27 11.65
N PRO A 76 11.61 8.93 12.72
CA PRO A 76 11.96 8.48 14.07
C PRO A 76 11.48 7.06 14.35
N ALA A 77 12.26 6.28 15.08
CA ALA A 77 11.85 4.98 15.56
C ALA A 77 10.53 5.10 16.33
N GLY A 78 9.63 4.14 16.15
CA GLY A 78 8.30 4.19 16.73
C GLY A 78 7.25 4.88 15.87
N THR A 79 7.64 5.55 14.76
CA THR A 79 6.68 6.13 13.83
C THR A 79 5.79 5.04 13.25
N ARG A 80 4.48 5.30 13.23
CA ARG A 80 3.49 4.35 12.75
C ARG A 80 3.35 4.42 11.24
N TYR A 81 3.20 3.27 10.61
CA TYR A 81 2.97 3.17 9.18
C TYR A 81 1.92 2.11 8.84
N ALA A 82 1.37 2.22 7.64
CA ALA A 82 0.48 1.22 7.06
C ALA A 82 0.92 0.92 5.63
N ILE A 83 0.56 -0.26 5.13
CA ILE A 83 0.85 -0.68 3.77
C ILE A 83 -0.45 -1.05 3.06
N LEU A 84 -0.65 -0.50 1.87
CA LEU A 84 -1.77 -0.83 1.01
C LEU A 84 -1.23 -1.04 -0.42
N THR A 85 -1.28 -2.27 -0.89
CA THR A 85 -0.70 -2.63 -2.20
C THR A 85 -1.76 -2.86 -3.26
N THR A 86 -1.34 -2.75 -4.52
CA THR A 86 -2.11 -3.26 -5.66
C THR A 86 -1.35 -4.46 -6.21
N GLU A 87 -1.95 -5.64 -6.11
CA GLU A 87 -1.30 -6.91 -6.45
C GLU A 87 -2.08 -7.63 -7.53
N ALA A 88 -1.38 -8.40 -8.37
CA ALA A 88 -2.03 -9.17 -9.42
C ALA A 88 -3.01 -10.18 -8.83
N ALA A 89 -4.19 -10.27 -9.44
CA ALA A 89 -5.16 -11.31 -9.12
C ALA A 89 -4.60 -12.67 -9.53
N ALA A 90 -4.96 -13.70 -8.78
CA ALA A 90 -4.62 -15.07 -9.12
C ALA A 90 -5.36 -15.50 -10.39
N HIS A 91 -4.65 -16.16 -11.30
CA HIS A 91 -5.22 -16.71 -12.53
C HIS A 91 -5.09 -18.24 -12.55
N PRO A 92 -6.00 -18.95 -13.25
CA PRO A 92 -5.86 -20.40 -13.40
C PRO A 92 -4.52 -20.74 -14.07
N GLY A 93 -3.79 -21.69 -13.50
CA GLY A 93 -2.60 -22.26 -14.12
C GLY A 93 -2.96 -23.22 -15.26
N ARG A 94 -1.96 -23.98 -15.76
CA ARG A 94 -2.15 -24.95 -16.83
C ARG A 94 -3.20 -26.01 -16.51
N THR A 95 -3.39 -26.32 -15.22
CA THR A 95 -4.37 -27.31 -14.76
C THR A 95 -5.76 -26.72 -14.52
N GLY A 96 -5.95 -25.40 -14.75
CA GLY A 96 -7.20 -24.71 -14.44
C GLY A 96 -7.39 -24.38 -12.97
N HIS A 97 -6.44 -24.73 -12.11
CA HIS A 97 -6.50 -24.41 -10.69
C HIS A 97 -6.23 -22.92 -10.45
N VAL A 98 -7.12 -22.25 -9.70
CA VAL A 98 -6.93 -20.87 -9.29
C VAL A 98 -6.27 -20.87 -7.90
N PRO A 99 -5.04 -20.32 -7.77
CA PRO A 99 -4.37 -20.27 -6.47
C PRO A 99 -5.19 -19.51 -5.43
N ASN A 100 -5.23 -20.03 -4.20
CA ASN A 100 -5.82 -19.32 -3.06
C ASN A 100 -4.81 -18.34 -2.46
N GLU A 101 -5.20 -17.59 -1.42
CA GLU A 101 -4.32 -16.61 -0.79
C GLU A 101 -3.04 -17.23 -0.22
N GLU A 102 -3.13 -18.41 0.37
CA GLU A 102 -1.96 -19.12 0.92
C GLU A 102 -0.96 -19.49 -0.18
N GLU A 103 -1.45 -20.04 -1.29
CA GLU A 103 -0.62 -20.40 -2.43
C GLU A 103 -0.01 -19.15 -3.09
N THR A 104 -0.79 -18.07 -3.21
CA THR A 104 -0.34 -16.81 -3.77
C THR A 104 0.76 -16.19 -2.91
N ALA A 105 0.66 -16.29 -1.58
CA ALA A 105 1.64 -15.74 -0.66
C ALA A 105 3.04 -16.39 -0.82
N LYS A 106 3.12 -17.59 -1.40
CA LYS A 106 4.41 -18.27 -1.62
C LYS A 106 5.28 -17.57 -2.66
N TRP A 107 4.70 -16.82 -3.58
CA TRP A 107 5.43 -16.18 -4.67
C TRP A 107 5.19 -14.68 -4.79
N GLN A 108 4.19 -14.13 -4.11
CA GLN A 108 3.99 -12.67 -4.02
C GLN A 108 4.47 -12.18 -2.66
N HIS A 109 5.59 -11.45 -2.67
CA HIS A 109 6.26 -10.98 -1.45
C HIS A 109 6.28 -9.44 -1.34
N ILE A 110 5.28 -8.76 -1.93
CA ILE A 110 5.27 -7.29 -1.98
C ILE A 110 5.23 -6.70 -0.58
N ARG A 111 4.22 -7.09 0.20
CA ARG A 111 4.04 -6.56 1.56
C ARG A 111 5.14 -7.01 2.52
N PRO A 112 5.56 -8.29 2.53
CA PRO A 112 6.68 -8.71 3.39
C PRO A 112 7.98 -7.97 3.14
N VAL A 113 8.32 -7.70 1.87
CA VAL A 113 9.56 -6.95 1.53
C VAL A 113 9.48 -5.52 2.04
N MET A 114 8.33 -4.86 1.86
CA MET A 114 8.13 -3.50 2.35
C MET A 114 8.21 -3.45 3.88
N ASN A 115 7.56 -4.40 4.56
CA ASN A 115 7.58 -4.50 6.01
C ASN A 115 9.00 -4.70 6.55
N GLU A 116 9.77 -5.59 5.95
CA GLU A 116 11.15 -5.85 6.38
C GLU A 116 11.97 -4.57 6.37
N ILE A 117 11.89 -3.79 5.28
CA ILE A 117 12.65 -2.53 5.16
C ILE A 117 12.24 -1.54 6.25
N LEU A 118 10.93 -1.37 6.46
CA LEU A 118 10.42 -0.38 7.41
C LEU A 118 10.63 -0.80 8.86
N GLN A 119 10.42 -2.08 9.18
CA GLN A 119 10.63 -2.60 10.52
C GLN A 119 12.10 -2.56 10.94
N ASP A 120 13.02 -2.76 9.99
CA ASP A 120 14.46 -2.62 10.25
C ASP A 120 14.84 -1.19 10.67
N LYS A 121 14.00 -0.21 10.36
CA LYS A 121 14.19 1.19 10.77
C LYS A 121 13.53 1.50 12.13
N GLY A 122 12.91 0.51 12.77
CA GLY A 122 12.22 0.69 14.04
C GLY A 122 10.81 1.29 13.89
N LEU A 123 10.25 1.31 12.70
CA LEU A 123 8.88 1.77 12.47
C LEU A 123 7.87 0.69 12.87
N VAL A 124 6.65 1.11 13.19
CA VAL A 124 5.61 0.22 13.73
C VAL A 124 4.44 0.13 12.75
N GLU A 125 4.17 -1.08 12.25
CA GLU A 125 3.03 -1.32 11.39
C GLU A 125 1.71 -1.31 12.18
N VAL A 126 0.71 -0.58 11.67
CA VAL A 126 -0.61 -0.52 12.29
C VAL A 126 -1.70 -1.13 11.42
N ALA A 127 -1.47 -1.26 10.12
CA ALA A 127 -2.45 -1.86 9.20
C ALA A 127 -1.77 -2.32 7.92
N GLU A 128 -2.33 -3.34 7.29
CA GLU A 128 -1.86 -3.88 6.03
C GLU A 128 -3.04 -4.37 5.20
N GLY A 129 -3.03 -4.08 3.91
CA GLY A 129 -4.06 -4.54 3.00
C GLY A 129 -3.59 -4.60 1.56
N THR A 130 -4.40 -5.22 0.72
CA THR A 130 -4.15 -5.27 -0.72
C THR A 130 -5.45 -5.21 -1.50
N VAL A 131 -5.38 -4.60 -2.67
CA VAL A 131 -6.44 -4.60 -3.67
C VAL A 131 -5.89 -5.31 -4.91
N ARG A 132 -6.66 -6.22 -5.49
CA ARG A 132 -6.21 -6.98 -6.66
C ARG A 132 -6.45 -6.23 -7.95
N VAL A 133 -5.54 -6.40 -8.89
CA VAL A 133 -5.63 -5.92 -10.27
C VAL A 133 -5.84 -7.14 -11.15
N THR A 134 -6.85 -7.10 -12.04
CA THR A 134 -7.19 -8.27 -12.85
C THR A 134 -6.15 -8.58 -13.92
N GLU A 135 -5.49 -7.55 -14.46
CA GLU A 135 -4.40 -7.66 -15.42
C GLU A 135 -3.32 -6.62 -15.10
N ILE A 136 -2.22 -6.62 -15.84
CA ILE A 136 -1.07 -5.72 -15.59
C ILE A 136 -1.49 -4.25 -15.46
N LYS A 137 -2.36 -3.77 -16.36
CA LYS A 137 -2.82 -2.38 -16.38
C LYS A 137 -4.17 -2.18 -15.70
N GLY A 138 -4.73 -3.20 -15.13
CA GLY A 138 -6.07 -3.17 -14.53
C GLY A 138 -7.09 -3.86 -15.44
N PRO A 139 -8.37 -3.69 -15.17
CA PRO A 139 -8.93 -2.86 -14.10
C PRO A 139 -8.72 -3.47 -12.70
N LEU A 140 -9.07 -2.70 -11.69
CA LEU A 140 -9.15 -3.21 -10.32
C LEU A 140 -10.25 -4.27 -10.23
N GLU A 141 -10.09 -5.23 -9.32
CA GLU A 141 -11.08 -6.29 -9.11
C GLU A 141 -12.45 -5.72 -8.75
N GLU A 142 -13.50 -6.48 -9.06
CA GLU A 142 -14.86 -6.12 -8.65
C GLU A 142 -14.93 -6.07 -7.12
N GLY A 143 -15.61 -5.04 -6.59
CA GLY A 143 -15.75 -4.86 -5.14
C GLY A 143 -14.50 -4.32 -4.45
N TRP A 144 -13.53 -3.81 -5.18
CA TRP A 144 -12.30 -3.28 -4.61
C TRP A 144 -12.52 -2.16 -3.58
N GLN A 145 -13.60 -1.39 -3.75
CA GLN A 145 -13.95 -0.31 -2.81
C GLN A 145 -14.23 -0.86 -1.40
N HIS A 146 -14.84 -2.05 -1.31
CA HIS A 146 -15.08 -2.71 -0.01
C HIS A 146 -13.80 -3.12 0.68
N LYS A 147 -12.77 -3.49 -0.08
CA LYS A 147 -11.45 -3.79 0.49
C LYS A 147 -10.77 -2.55 1.02
N VAL A 148 -10.90 -1.43 0.30
CA VAL A 148 -10.39 -0.13 0.79
C VAL A 148 -11.14 0.30 2.05
N GLU A 149 -12.45 0.12 2.09
CA GLU A 149 -13.26 0.41 3.27
C GLU A 149 -12.81 -0.42 4.48
N ALA A 150 -12.63 -1.72 4.30
CA ALA A 150 -12.16 -2.61 5.37
C ALA A 150 -10.75 -2.21 5.86
N PHE A 151 -9.87 -1.86 4.93
CA PHE A 151 -8.54 -1.38 5.28
C PHE A 151 -8.61 -0.05 6.06
N ALA A 152 -9.41 0.89 5.59
CA ALA A 152 -9.60 2.17 6.28
C ALA A 152 -10.15 1.97 7.70
N ALA A 153 -11.07 1.03 7.87
CA ALA A 153 -11.63 0.69 9.17
C ALA A 153 -10.58 0.09 10.12
N SER A 154 -9.54 -0.55 9.60
CA SER A 154 -8.47 -1.15 10.39
C SER A 154 -7.46 -0.14 10.91
N ILE A 155 -7.46 1.09 10.38
CA ILE A 155 -6.52 2.13 10.79
C ILE A 155 -7.02 2.78 12.09
N PRO A 156 -6.17 2.83 13.15
CA PRO A 156 -6.53 3.52 14.37
C PRO A 156 -6.70 5.01 14.12
N VAL A 157 -7.91 5.53 14.33
CA VAL A 157 -8.19 6.97 14.21
C VAL A 157 -8.12 7.56 15.61
N GLN A 158 -7.23 8.55 15.77
CA GLN A 158 -7.12 9.29 17.00
C GLN A 158 -8.23 10.35 17.05
N GLY A 159 -9.06 10.22 18.03
CA GLY A 159 -10.13 11.17 18.27
C GLY A 159 -9.64 12.48 18.85
#